data_3a8dfc8aba26c555aa9f6ff12f9b709e
#
_entry.id   3a8dfc8aba26c555aa9f6ff12f9b709e
#
_cell.length_a   1.000
_cell.length_b   1.000
_cell.length_c   1.000
_cell.angle_alpha   90.00
_cell.angle_beta   90.00
_cell.angle_gamma   90.00
#
_symmetry.space_group_name_H-M   'P 1'
#
loop_
_entity.id
_entity.type
_entity.pdbx_description
1 polymer ?
#
loop_
_entity_poly.entity_id
_entity_poly.type
_entity_poly.pdbx_seq_one_letter_code
_entity_poly.pdbx_strand_id
1 'polypeptide(L)'
;FVLFGGMNVLESKDLAFEIAETYIDICTRLDIPYVFKASFDKANRSSLTSFRGPGLEKGLEWLADIKKQFNVPIITDVHEPYQAAPVAEVADIIQLPAFLSRQTDLVEAMAKTDAIINIKKAQFLAPHEMRHIMNKCLEAGNDKLILCERGSAFGYNNLVVDMLGFDTMKEMNV
;
A
#
# COMPACT_ATOMS: atom_id res chain seq x y z
N PHE A 1 -6.16 16.31 3.25
CA PHE A 1 -5.97 15.10 4.03
C PHE A 1 -6.86 14.00 3.46
N VAL A 2 -6.30 12.81 3.21
CA VAL A 2 -7.03 11.61 2.75
C VAL A 2 -6.71 10.48 3.73
N LEU A 3 -7.70 9.71 4.14
CA LEU A 3 -7.51 8.56 5.03
C LEU A 3 -7.41 7.26 4.23
N PHE A 4 -6.27 6.55 4.35
CA PHE A 4 -6.12 5.16 3.94
C PHE A 4 -6.33 4.28 5.15
N GLY A 5 -7.52 3.76 5.33
CA GLY A 5 -7.92 3.01 6.52
C GLY A 5 -8.62 1.70 6.20
N GLY A 6 -8.65 0.79 7.17
CA GLY A 6 -9.26 -0.52 7.00
C GLY A 6 -8.63 -1.56 7.90
N MET A 7 -8.37 -2.76 7.38
CA MET A 7 -7.83 -3.87 8.16
C MET A 7 -6.41 -4.25 7.72
N ASN A 8 -5.64 -4.77 8.67
CA ASN A 8 -4.26 -5.16 8.41
C ASN A 8 -4.15 -6.29 7.37
N VAL A 9 -5.04 -7.27 7.47
CA VAL A 9 -5.15 -8.41 6.55
C VAL A 9 -6.63 -8.81 6.45
N LEU A 10 -7.06 -9.23 5.27
CA LEU A 10 -8.40 -9.76 5.07
C LEU A 10 -8.57 -11.08 5.87
N GLU A 11 -9.42 -11.08 6.89
CA GLU A 11 -9.69 -12.24 7.73
C GLU A 11 -10.95 -12.99 7.27
N SER A 12 -12.03 -12.23 7.04
CA SER A 12 -13.25 -12.72 6.42
C SER A 12 -13.90 -11.63 5.57
N LYS A 13 -14.76 -12.02 4.65
CA LYS A 13 -15.52 -11.10 3.80
C LYS A 13 -16.44 -10.22 4.64
N ASP A 14 -17.21 -10.84 5.55
CA ASP A 14 -18.19 -10.13 6.38
C ASP A 14 -17.51 -9.07 7.26
N LEU A 15 -16.40 -9.41 7.91
CA LEU A 15 -15.64 -8.45 8.72
C LEU A 15 -15.07 -7.31 7.87
N ALA A 16 -14.61 -7.60 6.64
CA ALA A 16 -14.09 -6.56 5.76
C ALA A 16 -15.17 -5.58 5.32
N PHE A 17 -16.39 -6.05 5.09
CA PHE A 17 -17.56 -5.23 4.77
C PHE A 17 -17.99 -4.36 5.97
N GLU A 18 -18.10 -4.93 7.17
CA GLU A 18 -18.41 -4.21 8.40
C GLU A 18 -17.39 -3.07 8.67
N ILE A 19 -16.11 -3.37 8.52
CA ILE A 19 -15.04 -2.37 8.68
C ILE A 19 -15.13 -1.28 7.63
N ALA A 20 -15.35 -1.64 6.35
CA ALA A 20 -15.50 -0.66 5.28
C ALA A 20 -16.68 0.29 5.54
N GLU A 21 -17.85 -0.25 5.89
CA GLU A 21 -19.05 0.53 6.20
C GLU A 21 -18.82 1.48 7.38
N THR A 22 -18.17 0.98 8.45
CA THR A 22 -17.85 1.80 9.62
C THR A 22 -16.93 2.96 9.29
N TYR A 23 -15.85 2.73 8.52
CA TYR A 23 -14.96 3.81 8.09
C TYR A 23 -15.65 4.82 7.20
N ILE A 24 -16.50 4.36 6.27
CA ILE A 24 -17.26 5.23 5.36
C ILE A 24 -18.19 6.14 6.15
N ASP A 25 -18.97 5.59 7.10
CA ASP A 25 -19.86 6.38 7.95
C ASP A 25 -19.09 7.48 8.71
N ILE A 26 -17.97 7.11 9.35
CA ILE A 26 -17.15 8.05 10.11
C ILE A 26 -16.56 9.12 9.18
N CYS A 27 -15.96 8.71 8.07
CA CYS A 27 -15.31 9.63 7.13
C CYS A 27 -16.31 10.58 6.46
N THR A 28 -17.50 10.08 6.13
CA THR A 28 -18.59 10.91 5.60
C THR A 28 -19.04 11.98 6.59
N ARG A 29 -19.23 11.62 7.87
CA ARG A 29 -19.60 12.58 8.92
C ARG A 29 -18.51 13.63 9.19
N LEU A 30 -17.25 13.29 8.97
CA LEU A 30 -16.11 14.17 9.20
C LEU A 30 -15.63 14.90 7.94
N ASP A 31 -16.28 14.68 6.80
CA ASP A 31 -15.87 15.21 5.49
C ASP A 31 -14.41 14.87 5.14
N ILE A 32 -14.01 13.61 5.38
CA ILE A 32 -12.67 13.10 5.08
C ILE A 32 -12.74 12.18 3.86
N PRO A 33 -12.03 12.48 2.77
CA PRO A 33 -11.84 11.54 1.66
C PRO A 33 -11.22 10.22 2.16
N TYR A 34 -11.78 9.10 1.70
CA TYR A 34 -11.44 7.78 2.22
C TYR A 34 -11.08 6.79 1.12
N VAL A 35 -10.09 5.96 1.41
CA VAL A 35 -9.66 4.82 0.60
C VAL A 35 -9.63 3.58 1.50
N PHE A 36 -10.33 2.52 1.11
CA PHE A 36 -10.31 1.27 1.86
C PHE A 36 -8.98 0.53 1.66
N LYS A 37 -8.34 0.18 2.76
CA LYS A 37 -7.05 -0.51 2.78
C LYS A 37 -7.13 -1.87 3.46
N ALA A 38 -6.72 -2.93 2.73
CA ALA A 38 -6.49 -4.25 3.32
C ALA A 38 -5.45 -5.02 2.50
N SER A 39 -4.70 -5.93 3.14
CA SER A 39 -3.81 -6.86 2.44
C SER A 39 -4.50 -8.20 2.23
N PHE A 40 -4.37 -8.77 1.04
CA PHE A 40 -4.83 -10.13 0.75
C PHE A 40 -3.85 -11.20 1.24
N ASP A 41 -2.59 -10.82 1.47
CA ASP A 41 -1.54 -11.69 2.02
C ASP A 41 -0.58 -10.88 2.90
N LYS A 42 -0.14 -11.46 3.99
CA LYS A 42 0.95 -10.98 4.84
C LYS A 42 2.20 -11.84 4.63
N ALA A 43 2.86 -11.65 3.49
CA ALA A 43 4.00 -12.45 3.06
C ALA A 43 5.22 -12.38 4.00
N ASN A 44 5.30 -11.36 4.87
CA ASN A 44 6.42 -11.11 5.78
C ASN A 44 6.20 -11.55 7.22
N ARG A 45 5.28 -12.51 7.46
CA ARG A 45 5.09 -13.06 8.82
C ARG A 45 6.36 -13.72 9.35
N SER A 46 6.61 -13.57 10.64
CA SER A 46 7.77 -14.17 11.31
C SER A 46 7.62 -15.66 11.59
N SER A 47 6.40 -16.20 11.57
CA SER A 47 6.14 -17.64 11.75
C SER A 47 5.45 -18.23 10.52
N LEU A 48 5.86 -19.44 10.14
CA LEU A 48 5.26 -20.19 9.03
C LEU A 48 3.78 -20.51 9.26
N THR A 49 3.36 -20.64 10.52
CA THR A 49 1.99 -20.99 10.90
C THR A 49 1.08 -19.77 11.11
N SER A 50 1.61 -18.56 11.01
CA SER A 50 0.81 -17.35 11.17
C SER A 50 -0.20 -17.21 10.03
N PHE A 51 -1.41 -16.73 10.38
CA PHE A 51 -2.42 -16.42 9.38
C PHE A 51 -1.92 -15.33 8.42
N ARG A 52 -2.00 -15.60 7.14
CA ARG A 52 -1.48 -14.71 6.08
C ARG A 52 -2.57 -13.96 5.33
N GLY A 53 -3.79 -14.43 5.34
CA GLY A 53 -4.92 -13.90 4.55
C GLY A 53 -5.51 -14.94 3.60
N PRO A 54 -6.52 -14.55 2.79
CA PRO A 54 -7.22 -15.46 1.87
C PRO A 54 -6.41 -15.81 0.60
N GLY A 55 -5.28 -15.12 0.35
CA GLY A 55 -4.53 -15.22 -0.89
C GLY A 55 -5.03 -14.29 -1.99
N LEU A 56 -4.33 -14.29 -3.13
CA LEU A 56 -4.52 -13.32 -4.21
C LEU A 56 -5.95 -13.37 -4.78
N GLU A 57 -6.37 -14.51 -5.33
CA GLU A 57 -7.63 -14.62 -6.07
C GLU A 57 -8.84 -14.24 -5.21
N LYS A 58 -8.97 -14.90 -4.06
CA LYS A 58 -10.07 -14.65 -3.13
C LYS A 58 -10.02 -13.25 -2.50
N GLY A 59 -8.82 -12.75 -2.22
CA GLY A 59 -8.64 -11.41 -1.72
C GLY A 59 -9.07 -10.34 -2.71
N LEU A 60 -8.74 -10.50 -3.98
CA LEU A 60 -9.17 -9.58 -5.05
C LEU A 60 -10.68 -9.63 -5.27
N GLU A 61 -11.30 -10.81 -5.22
CA GLU A 61 -12.76 -10.93 -5.27
C GLU A 61 -13.41 -10.09 -4.15
N TRP A 62 -12.97 -10.24 -2.91
CA TRP A 62 -13.53 -9.48 -1.78
C TRP A 62 -13.31 -7.98 -1.89
N LEU A 63 -12.12 -7.55 -2.34
CA LEU A 63 -11.81 -6.14 -2.56
C LEU A 63 -12.66 -5.55 -3.69
N ALA A 64 -12.86 -6.28 -4.77
CA ALA A 64 -13.73 -5.87 -5.87
C ALA A 64 -15.20 -5.72 -5.42
N ASP A 65 -15.69 -6.63 -4.59
CA ASP A 65 -17.04 -6.56 -4.03
C ASP A 65 -17.22 -5.35 -3.11
N ILE A 66 -16.24 -5.05 -2.26
CA ILE A 66 -16.23 -3.83 -1.41
C ILE A 66 -16.25 -2.57 -2.28
N LYS A 67 -15.37 -2.50 -3.28
CA LYS A 67 -15.33 -1.38 -4.24
C LYS A 67 -16.68 -1.15 -4.91
N LYS A 68 -17.29 -2.22 -5.39
CA LYS A 68 -18.59 -2.18 -6.07
C LYS A 68 -19.73 -1.78 -5.14
N GLN A 69 -19.77 -2.33 -3.93
CA GLN A 69 -20.88 -2.06 -3.00
C GLN A 69 -20.83 -0.66 -2.43
N PHE A 70 -19.67 -0.18 -2.06
CA PHE A 70 -19.52 1.08 -1.33
C PHE A 70 -19.03 2.24 -2.20
N ASN A 71 -18.66 1.97 -3.46
CA ASN A 71 -18.11 2.96 -4.39
C ASN A 71 -16.91 3.72 -3.78
N VAL A 72 -16.00 2.98 -3.13
CA VAL A 72 -14.78 3.54 -2.53
C VAL A 72 -13.53 3.07 -3.27
N PRO A 73 -12.49 3.92 -3.39
CA PRO A 73 -11.21 3.47 -3.91
C PRO A 73 -10.57 2.41 -2.99
N ILE A 74 -9.78 1.54 -3.60
CA ILE A 74 -9.11 0.43 -2.94
C ILE A 74 -7.60 0.60 -2.98
N ILE A 75 -6.94 0.32 -1.85
CA ILE A 75 -5.49 0.13 -1.80
C ILE A 75 -5.15 -1.23 -1.20
N THR A 76 -4.29 -1.99 -1.87
CA THR A 76 -3.70 -3.23 -1.35
C THR A 76 -2.21 -3.32 -1.71
N ASP A 77 -1.47 -4.19 -1.05
CA ASP A 77 -0.05 -4.41 -1.30
C ASP A 77 0.21 -5.66 -2.16
N VAL A 78 1.31 -5.64 -2.91
CA VAL A 78 1.81 -6.76 -3.71
C VAL A 78 3.20 -7.17 -3.22
N HIS A 79 3.57 -8.44 -3.43
CA HIS A 79 4.83 -9.00 -2.93
C HIS A 79 5.68 -9.64 -4.01
N GLU A 80 5.08 -9.98 -5.14
CA GLU A 80 5.70 -10.63 -6.28
C GLU A 80 5.30 -9.91 -7.59
N PRO A 81 6.19 -9.85 -8.59
CA PRO A 81 5.93 -9.12 -9.84
C PRO A 81 4.64 -9.55 -10.56
N TYR A 82 4.32 -10.85 -10.57
CA TYR A 82 3.15 -11.39 -11.26
C TYR A 82 1.81 -10.95 -10.65
N GLN A 83 1.82 -10.44 -9.41
CA GLN A 83 0.63 -9.95 -8.71
C GLN A 83 0.22 -8.55 -9.17
N ALA A 84 1.14 -7.76 -9.72
CA ALA A 84 0.91 -6.36 -10.02
C ALA A 84 -0.24 -6.15 -11.01
N ALA A 85 -0.23 -6.85 -12.14
CA ALA A 85 -1.26 -6.72 -13.17
C ALA A 85 -2.67 -7.10 -12.67
N PRO A 86 -2.92 -8.30 -12.10
CA PRO A 86 -4.26 -8.64 -11.62
C PRO A 86 -4.73 -7.75 -10.44
N VAL A 87 -3.81 -7.26 -9.61
CA VAL A 87 -4.16 -6.33 -8.53
C VAL A 87 -4.60 -4.98 -9.10
N ALA A 88 -3.95 -4.47 -10.14
CA ALA A 88 -4.29 -3.21 -10.78
C ALA A 88 -5.68 -3.19 -11.45
N GLU A 89 -6.24 -4.35 -11.78
CA GLU A 89 -7.61 -4.45 -12.31
C GLU A 89 -8.68 -4.13 -11.25
N VAL A 90 -8.32 -4.28 -9.97
CA VAL A 90 -9.24 -4.07 -8.83
C VAL A 90 -8.87 -2.84 -8.02
N ALA A 91 -7.59 -2.72 -7.63
CA ALA A 91 -7.10 -1.67 -6.76
C ALA A 91 -6.74 -0.41 -7.55
N ASP A 92 -7.14 0.74 -7.03
CA ASP A 92 -6.79 2.06 -7.58
C ASP A 92 -5.37 2.46 -7.18
N ILE A 93 -4.92 1.96 -6.03
CA ILE A 93 -3.59 2.21 -5.47
C ILE A 93 -2.94 0.87 -5.13
N ILE A 94 -1.73 0.65 -5.61
CA ILE A 94 -0.93 -0.53 -5.26
C ILE A 94 0.20 -0.10 -4.31
N GLN A 95 0.28 -0.72 -3.15
CA GLN A 95 1.35 -0.43 -2.20
C GLN A 95 2.57 -1.31 -2.44
N LEU A 96 3.73 -0.66 -2.58
CA LEU A 96 5.04 -1.30 -2.53
C LEU A 96 5.47 -1.43 -1.06
N PRO A 97 5.61 -2.65 -0.52
CA PRO A 97 6.02 -2.87 0.86
C PRO A 97 7.44 -2.35 1.12
N ALA A 98 7.66 -1.85 2.35
CA ALA A 98 8.95 -1.26 2.75
C ALA A 98 10.14 -2.22 2.56
N PHE A 99 9.99 -3.49 2.93
CA PHE A 99 11.07 -4.49 2.78
C PHE A 99 11.43 -4.77 1.32
N LEU A 100 10.50 -4.54 0.39
CA LEU A 100 10.63 -4.84 -1.02
C LEU A 100 10.86 -3.59 -1.89
N SER A 101 10.97 -2.41 -1.26
CA SER A 101 11.05 -1.14 -1.98
C SER A 101 12.24 -0.99 -2.93
N ARG A 102 13.28 -1.80 -2.77
CA ARG A 102 14.45 -1.80 -3.66
C ARG A 102 14.44 -2.89 -4.73
N GLN A 103 13.44 -3.79 -4.73
CA GLN A 103 13.34 -4.90 -5.68
C GLN A 103 12.93 -4.39 -7.07
N THR A 104 13.90 -4.30 -7.99
CA THR A 104 13.71 -3.64 -9.29
C THR A 104 12.59 -4.27 -10.11
N ASP A 105 12.55 -5.61 -10.21
CA ASP A 105 11.54 -6.32 -11.00
C ASP A 105 10.12 -6.10 -10.47
N LEU A 106 9.96 -6.02 -9.13
CA LEU A 106 8.67 -5.72 -8.51
C LEU A 106 8.25 -4.28 -8.78
N VAL A 107 9.17 -3.32 -8.60
CA VAL A 107 8.91 -1.90 -8.88
C VAL A 107 8.51 -1.70 -10.34
N GLU A 108 9.24 -2.30 -11.27
CA GLU A 108 8.96 -2.22 -12.70
C GLU A 108 7.60 -2.83 -13.05
N ALA A 109 7.29 -4.01 -12.50
CA ALA A 109 5.99 -4.66 -12.73
C ALA A 109 4.82 -3.82 -12.24
N MET A 110 4.95 -3.19 -11.07
CA MET A 110 3.95 -2.26 -10.55
C MET A 110 3.83 -1.00 -11.41
N ALA A 111 4.95 -0.41 -11.80
CA ALA A 111 4.98 0.82 -12.60
C ALA A 111 4.40 0.63 -14.02
N LYS A 112 4.45 -0.59 -14.57
CA LYS A 112 3.81 -0.93 -15.85
C LYS A 112 2.29 -1.02 -15.78
N THR A 113 1.69 -0.85 -14.61
CA THR A 113 0.24 -0.75 -14.46
C THR A 113 -0.23 0.70 -14.48
N ASP A 114 -1.53 0.92 -14.66
CA ASP A 114 -2.13 2.27 -14.59
C ASP A 114 -2.47 2.73 -13.16
N ALA A 115 -2.24 1.87 -12.17
CA ALA A 115 -2.55 2.17 -10.77
C ALA A 115 -1.60 3.24 -10.19
N ILE A 116 -2.07 3.95 -9.18
CA ILE A 116 -1.22 4.80 -8.34
C ILE A 116 -0.30 3.91 -7.50
N ILE A 117 0.99 4.23 -7.43
CA ILE A 117 1.96 3.45 -6.65
C ILE A 117 2.26 4.15 -5.32
N ASN A 118 1.83 3.54 -4.21
CA ASN A 118 2.18 4.00 -2.87
C ASN A 118 3.48 3.34 -2.40
N ILE A 119 4.57 4.08 -2.42
CA ILE A 119 5.93 3.59 -2.11
C ILE A 119 6.20 3.77 -0.62
N LYS A 120 6.23 2.69 0.16
CA LYS A 120 6.65 2.73 1.57
C LYS A 120 8.17 2.79 1.67
N LYS A 121 8.67 3.86 2.31
CA LYS A 121 10.09 3.99 2.61
C LYS A 121 10.55 2.82 3.49
N ALA A 122 11.59 2.10 3.05
CA ALA A 122 12.19 1.10 3.90
C ALA A 122 12.83 1.74 5.15
N GLN A 123 12.77 1.04 6.27
CA GLN A 123 13.33 1.54 7.53
C GLN A 123 14.85 1.68 7.52
N PHE A 124 15.53 1.08 6.55
CA PHE A 124 16.98 1.18 6.34
C PHE A 124 17.37 2.25 5.32
N LEU A 125 16.40 2.95 4.69
CA LEU A 125 16.64 4.01 3.72
C LEU A 125 16.54 5.39 4.39
N ALA A 126 17.43 6.29 4.00
CA ALA A 126 17.25 7.71 4.28
C ALA A 126 16.14 8.30 3.37
N PRO A 127 15.45 9.37 3.82
CA PRO A 127 14.36 9.98 3.03
C PRO A 127 14.76 10.35 1.60
N HIS A 128 15.97 10.89 1.38
CA HIS A 128 16.45 11.30 0.06
C HIS A 128 16.70 10.11 -0.90
N GLU A 129 16.90 8.90 -0.39
CA GLU A 129 17.11 7.69 -1.20
C GLU A 129 15.81 7.20 -1.88
N MET A 130 14.65 7.70 -1.43
CA MET A 130 13.37 7.42 -2.08
C MET A 130 13.35 7.85 -3.54
N ARG A 131 14.16 8.84 -3.91
CA ARG A 131 14.35 9.29 -5.29
C ARG A 131 14.75 8.15 -6.24
N HIS A 132 15.55 7.19 -5.77
CA HIS A 132 15.98 6.07 -6.62
C HIS A 132 14.82 5.13 -6.98
N ILE A 133 13.91 4.90 -6.05
CA ILE A 133 12.73 4.06 -6.29
C ILE A 133 11.75 4.80 -7.18
N MET A 134 11.52 6.08 -6.88
CA MET A 134 10.69 6.96 -7.69
C MET A 134 11.16 7.00 -9.14
N ASN A 135 12.48 7.19 -9.38
CA ASN A 135 13.04 7.22 -10.74
C ASN A 135 12.78 5.92 -11.50
N LYS A 136 12.86 4.75 -10.85
CA LYS A 136 12.49 3.48 -11.50
C LYS A 136 11.04 3.46 -11.98
N CYS A 137 10.11 4.01 -11.19
CA CYS A 137 8.71 4.11 -11.60
C CYS A 137 8.55 5.06 -12.79
N LEU A 138 9.19 6.24 -12.75
CA LEU A 138 9.15 7.22 -13.84
C LEU A 138 9.77 6.66 -15.14
N GLU A 139 10.91 6.01 -15.05
CA GLU A 139 11.58 5.37 -16.19
C GLU A 139 10.75 4.23 -16.79
N ALA A 140 9.96 3.53 -15.96
CA ALA A 140 9.01 2.51 -16.40
C ALA A 140 7.68 3.08 -16.92
N GLY A 141 7.48 4.41 -16.86
CA GLY A 141 6.34 5.11 -17.46
C GLY A 141 5.20 5.45 -16.51
N ASN A 142 5.40 5.34 -15.19
CA ASN A 142 4.37 5.69 -14.21
C ASN A 142 4.82 6.86 -13.32
N ASP A 143 4.09 7.97 -13.39
CA ASP A 143 4.29 9.20 -12.60
C ASP A 143 3.25 9.38 -11.47
N LYS A 144 2.29 8.45 -11.34
CA LYS A 144 1.25 8.48 -10.31
C LYS A 144 1.80 7.89 -9.01
N LEU A 145 2.55 8.66 -8.25
CA LEU A 145 3.30 8.17 -7.11
C LEU A 145 2.86 8.82 -5.79
N ILE A 146 2.91 8.05 -4.71
CA ILE A 146 2.78 8.51 -3.32
C ILE A 146 3.98 8.00 -2.54
N LEU A 147 4.67 8.88 -1.82
CA LEU A 147 5.75 8.51 -0.92
C LEU A 147 5.21 8.37 0.50
N CYS A 148 5.48 7.23 1.14
CA CYS A 148 4.95 6.92 2.47
C CYS A 148 6.08 6.74 3.48
N GLU A 149 6.15 7.62 4.49
CA GLU A 149 7.03 7.46 5.64
C GLU A 149 6.51 6.35 6.56
N ARG A 150 7.43 5.53 7.13
CA ARG A 150 7.09 4.46 8.08
C ARG A 150 8.18 4.22 9.15
N GLY A 151 9.04 5.18 9.32
CA GLY A 151 10.14 5.15 10.29
C GLY A 151 11.44 4.61 9.74
N SER A 152 12.49 4.90 10.48
CA SER A 152 13.85 4.42 10.28
C SER A 152 14.31 3.60 11.48
N ALA A 153 15.07 2.53 11.23
CA ALA A 153 15.64 1.70 12.29
C ALA A 153 16.95 2.32 12.81
N PHE A 154 17.07 2.44 14.14
CA PHE A 154 18.28 2.87 14.84
C PHE A 154 18.75 1.73 15.76
N GLY A 155 19.75 0.97 15.31
CA GLY A 155 20.18 -0.22 16.04
C GLY A 155 19.10 -1.31 16.07
N TYR A 156 19.05 -2.07 17.15
CA TYR A 156 18.12 -3.19 17.32
C TYR A 156 16.78 -2.74 17.93
N ASN A 157 15.67 -3.12 17.28
CA ASN A 157 14.29 -2.95 17.78
C ASN A 157 13.89 -1.51 18.10
N ASN A 158 14.61 -0.51 17.58
CA ASN A 158 14.29 0.90 17.78
C ASN A 158 13.87 1.51 16.43
N LEU A 159 12.60 1.87 16.30
CA LEU A 159 12.02 2.45 15.10
C LEU A 159 11.50 3.86 15.40
N VAL A 160 12.00 4.84 14.66
CA VAL A 160 11.68 6.26 14.87
C VAL A 160 11.23 6.88 13.55
N VAL A 161 10.16 7.67 13.59
CA VAL A 161 9.77 8.54 12.47
C VAL A 161 10.55 9.86 12.61
N ASP A 162 11.42 10.13 11.64
CA ASP A 162 12.05 11.43 11.50
C ASP A 162 11.10 12.38 10.77
N MET A 163 10.51 13.32 11.51
CA MET A 163 9.55 14.27 10.96
C MET A 163 10.16 15.21 9.90
N LEU A 164 11.48 15.46 9.94
CA LEU A 164 12.19 16.23 8.91
C LEU A 164 12.23 15.48 7.56
N GLY A 165 12.11 14.15 7.59
CA GLY A 165 12.04 13.32 6.40
C GLY A 165 10.85 13.63 5.49
N PHE A 166 9.75 14.13 6.04
CA PHE A 166 8.59 14.54 5.23
C PHE A 166 8.93 15.73 4.32
N ASP A 167 9.69 16.68 4.81
CA ASP A 167 10.11 17.85 4.01
C ASP A 167 11.01 17.42 2.86
N THR A 168 12.00 16.57 3.16
CA THR A 168 12.89 15.98 2.12
C THR A 168 12.11 15.23 1.04
N MET A 169 11.11 14.42 1.43
CA MET A 169 10.30 13.67 0.44
C MET A 169 9.35 14.59 -0.33
N LYS A 170 8.81 15.64 0.29
CA LYS A 170 7.94 16.62 -0.36
C LYS A 170 8.66 17.40 -1.47
N GLU A 171 9.96 17.65 -1.33
CA GLU A 171 10.78 18.30 -2.37
C GLU A 171 10.90 17.46 -3.66
N MET A 172 10.54 16.18 -3.63
CA MET A 172 10.58 15.30 -4.81
C MET A 172 9.43 15.55 -5.79
N ASN A 173 8.40 16.34 -5.39
CA ASN A 173 7.28 16.77 -6.23
C ASN A 173 6.49 15.62 -6.91
N VAL A 174 6.07 14.63 -6.15
CA VAL A 174 5.20 13.52 -6.57
C VAL A 174 3.89 13.56 -5.80
#